data_1ed39c008cf23e8624eb113d66ec8744
#
_entry.id   1ed39c008cf23e8624eb113d66ec8744
#
_cell.length_a   1.000
_cell.length_b   1.000
_cell.length_c   1.000
_cell.angle_alpha   90.00
_cell.angle_beta   90.00
_cell.angle_gamma   90.00
#
_symmetry.space_group_name_H-M   'P 1'
#
loop_
_entity.id
_entity.type
_entity.pdbx_description
1 polymer ?
#
loop_
_entity_poly.entity_id
_entity_poly.type
_entity_poly.pdbx_seq_one_letter_code
_entity_poly.pdbx_strand_id
1 'polypeptide(L)'
;KAIFVKGRCANKGRVQGRVKVIAMSYNKYDRLNEIISSMGKGHILVAETTSPEFIVACHKAGAIVTNQGGMMSHAAIVSRELNIPCVVGTQNATDVFKDGDLVEVDADQGLVRRV
;
A
#
# COMPACT_ATOMS: atom_id res chain seq x y z
N LYS A 1 -17.06 -9.87 -11.98
CA LYS A 1 -17.01 -10.07 -10.52
C LYS A 1 -15.99 -9.12 -9.92
N ALA A 2 -16.45 -8.28 -9.01
CA ALA A 2 -15.59 -7.26 -8.42
C ALA A 2 -14.64 -7.88 -7.39
N ILE A 3 -13.35 -7.52 -7.49
CA ILE A 3 -12.34 -7.91 -6.50
C ILE A 3 -11.98 -6.63 -5.74
N PHE A 4 -12.20 -6.65 -4.44
CA PHE A 4 -11.92 -5.48 -3.62
C PHE A 4 -11.61 -5.89 -2.18
N VAL A 5 -10.98 -4.96 -1.45
CA VAL A 5 -10.80 -5.06 -0.01
C VAL A 5 -11.26 -3.76 0.63
N LYS A 6 -11.65 -3.84 1.88
CA LYS A 6 -12.05 -2.67 2.67
C LYS A 6 -11.22 -2.57 3.92
N GLY A 7 -10.89 -1.34 4.28
CA GLY A 7 -10.18 -1.04 5.49
C GLY A 7 -10.60 0.32 6.00
N ARG A 8 -9.69 1.00 6.70
CA ARG A 8 -9.94 2.32 7.27
C ARG A 8 -9.15 3.37 6.51
N CYS A 9 -9.77 4.52 6.29
CA CYS A 9 -9.10 5.65 5.68
C CYS A 9 -8.10 6.25 6.68
N ALA A 10 -6.83 6.08 6.42
CA ALA A 10 -5.77 6.71 7.21
C ALA A 10 -5.40 8.08 6.65
N ASN A 11 -5.49 8.25 5.36
CA ASN A 11 -5.36 9.54 4.70
C ASN A 11 -6.22 9.54 3.44
N LYS A 12 -6.90 10.63 3.21
CA LYS A 12 -7.90 10.76 2.15
C LYS A 12 -7.27 10.83 0.78
N GLY A 13 -8.04 10.52 -0.23
CA GLY A 13 -7.65 10.66 -1.62
C GLY A 13 -8.10 9.49 -2.45
N ARG A 14 -7.95 9.64 -3.75
CA ARG A 14 -8.37 8.65 -4.72
C ARG A 14 -7.35 8.60 -5.84
N VAL A 15 -6.86 7.41 -6.15
CA VAL A 15 -5.81 7.25 -7.14
C VAL A 15 -5.90 5.86 -7.76
N GLN A 16 -5.45 5.73 -9.00
CA GLN A 16 -5.28 4.44 -9.66
C GLN A 16 -3.79 4.19 -9.87
N GLY A 17 -3.40 2.94 -9.83
CA GLY A 17 -2.02 2.55 -10.10
C GLY A 17 -1.83 1.06 -10.08
N ARG A 18 -0.64 0.63 -10.48
CA ARG A 18 -0.25 -0.78 -10.44
C ARG A 18 0.21 -1.15 -9.05
N VAL A 19 -0.18 -2.33 -8.63
CA VAL A 19 0.18 -2.85 -7.30
C VAL A 19 1.62 -3.30 -7.27
N LYS A 20 2.30 -2.99 -6.17
CA LYS A 20 3.56 -3.60 -5.79
C LYS A 20 3.41 -4.16 -4.38
N VAL A 21 3.48 -5.48 -4.27
CA VAL A 21 3.31 -6.16 -2.99
C VAL A 21 4.67 -6.33 -2.33
N ILE A 22 4.75 -5.95 -1.06
CA ILE A 22 5.93 -6.21 -0.23
C ILE A 22 5.50 -7.11 0.90
N ALA A 23 5.97 -8.36 0.88
CA ALA A 23 5.65 -9.33 1.92
C ALA A 23 6.69 -9.26 3.03
N MET A 24 6.23 -9.29 4.27
CA MET A 24 7.10 -9.21 5.46
C MET A 24 7.99 -10.44 5.62
N SER A 25 7.67 -11.53 4.93
CA SER A 25 8.50 -12.74 4.96
C SER A 25 9.87 -12.53 4.29
N TYR A 26 10.07 -11.42 3.63
CA TYR A 26 11.36 -11.10 3.03
C TYR A 26 12.25 -10.49 4.11
N ASN A 27 12.93 -11.36 4.85
CA ASN A 27 13.85 -10.94 5.90
C ASN A 27 15.19 -10.45 5.37
N LYS A 28 15.34 -10.39 4.06
CA LYS A 28 16.62 -10.06 3.46
C LYS A 28 16.55 -8.69 2.82
N TYR A 29 17.42 -7.82 3.28
CA TYR A 29 17.53 -6.46 2.76
C TYR A 29 17.75 -6.42 1.25
N ASP A 30 18.41 -7.44 0.71
CA ASP A 30 18.69 -7.51 -0.74
C ASP A 30 17.40 -7.54 -1.55
N ARG A 31 16.44 -8.35 -1.12
CA ARG A 31 15.17 -8.46 -1.85
C ARG A 31 14.35 -7.18 -1.71
N LEU A 32 14.41 -6.56 -0.55
CA LEU A 32 13.72 -5.29 -0.36
C LEU A 32 14.27 -4.22 -1.31
N ASN A 33 15.59 -4.14 -1.45
CA ASN A 33 16.21 -3.20 -2.37
C ASN A 33 15.80 -3.47 -3.83
N GLU A 34 15.73 -4.74 -4.23
CA GLU A 34 15.27 -5.10 -5.57
C GLU A 34 13.83 -4.65 -5.81
N ILE A 35 12.96 -4.88 -4.83
CA ILE A 35 11.56 -4.49 -4.93
C ILE A 35 11.45 -2.96 -5.04
N ILE A 36 12.16 -2.24 -4.19
CA ILE A 36 12.16 -0.78 -4.21
C ILE A 36 12.68 -0.27 -5.55
N SER A 37 13.77 -0.85 -6.05
CA SER A 37 14.34 -0.44 -7.33
C SER A 37 13.39 -0.68 -8.50
N SER A 38 12.55 -1.71 -8.41
CA SER A 38 11.60 -2.04 -9.46
C SER A 38 10.32 -1.18 -9.39
N MET A 39 10.12 -0.46 -8.28
CA MET A 39 8.96 0.42 -8.17
C MET A 39 9.12 1.66 -9.02
N GLY A 40 8.14 1.90 -9.88
CA GLY A 40 8.00 3.18 -10.53
C GLY A 40 7.22 4.14 -9.65
N LYS A 41 7.31 5.40 -9.97
CA LYS A 41 6.55 6.43 -9.27
C LYS A 41 5.05 6.21 -9.50
N GLY A 42 4.27 6.27 -8.43
CA GLY A 42 2.83 6.09 -8.52
C GLY A 42 2.34 4.66 -8.34
N HIS A 43 3.23 3.70 -8.09
CA HIS A 43 2.80 2.36 -7.75
C HIS A 43 2.00 2.36 -6.44
N ILE A 44 1.03 1.46 -6.35
CA ILE A 44 0.26 1.28 -5.12
C ILE A 44 1.01 0.27 -4.25
N LEU A 45 1.53 0.74 -3.13
CA LEU A 45 2.27 -0.11 -2.20
C LEU A 45 1.27 -0.92 -1.37
N VAL A 46 1.33 -2.24 -1.48
CA VAL A 46 0.48 -3.16 -0.72
C VAL A 46 1.38 -4.01 0.16
N ALA A 47 1.17 -3.96 1.47
CA ALA A 47 2.02 -4.68 2.43
C ALA A 47 1.19 -5.14 3.62
N GLU A 48 1.70 -6.14 4.38
CA GLU A 48 1.06 -6.52 5.63
C GLU A 48 1.09 -5.36 6.62
N THR A 49 2.24 -4.74 6.74
CA THR A 49 2.45 -3.51 7.50
C THR A 49 3.68 -2.83 6.92
N THR A 50 3.95 -1.62 7.34
CA THR A 50 5.18 -0.93 6.93
C THR A 50 6.02 -0.65 8.16
N SER A 51 7.31 -0.44 7.92
CA SER A 51 8.28 -0.10 8.96
C SER A 51 9.23 0.94 8.40
N PRO A 52 10.13 1.52 9.23
CA PRO A 52 11.04 2.54 8.74
C PRO A 52 11.89 2.13 7.54
N GLU A 53 12.19 0.84 7.40
CA GLU A 53 12.96 0.33 6.25
C GLU A 53 12.22 0.55 4.92
N PHE A 54 10.91 0.71 4.97
CA PHE A 54 10.09 0.86 3.75
C PHE A 54 9.92 2.32 3.33
N ILE A 55 10.59 3.27 4.01
CA ILE A 55 10.35 4.69 3.77
C ILE A 55 10.62 5.08 2.30
N VAL A 56 11.64 4.49 1.68
CA VAL A 56 11.96 4.79 0.27
C VAL A 56 10.83 4.30 -0.63
N ALA A 57 10.28 3.11 -0.36
CA ALA A 57 9.14 2.60 -1.11
C ALA A 57 7.93 3.51 -0.94
N CYS A 58 7.69 4.00 0.28
CA CYS A 58 6.59 4.91 0.55
C CYS A 58 6.73 6.20 -0.25
N HIS A 59 7.93 6.74 -0.39
CA HIS A 59 8.16 7.95 -1.17
C HIS A 59 7.84 7.77 -2.66
N LYS A 60 7.96 6.55 -3.17
CA LYS A 60 7.65 6.25 -4.57
C LYS A 60 6.17 5.93 -4.78
N ALA A 61 5.45 5.63 -3.72
CA ALA A 61 4.09 5.15 -3.81
C ALA A 61 3.11 6.25 -4.16
N GLY A 62 2.11 5.91 -4.95
CA GLY A 62 0.95 6.79 -5.17
C GLY A 62 -0.10 6.62 -4.08
N ALA A 63 -0.09 5.49 -3.40
CA ALA A 63 -0.94 5.20 -2.25
C ALA A 63 -0.34 4.06 -1.46
N ILE A 64 -0.74 3.93 -0.19
CA ILE A 64 -0.28 2.85 0.69
C ILE A 64 -1.51 2.08 1.17
N VAL A 65 -1.45 0.75 1.05
CA VAL A 65 -2.51 -0.16 1.50
C VAL A 65 -1.87 -1.22 2.38
N THR A 66 -2.40 -1.40 3.59
CA THR A 66 -1.85 -2.40 4.52
C THR A 66 -2.92 -3.34 5.04
N ASN A 67 -2.53 -4.61 5.28
CA ASN A 67 -3.40 -5.58 5.93
C ASN A 67 -3.65 -5.21 7.39
N GLN A 68 -2.62 -4.78 8.08
CA GLN A 68 -2.63 -4.47 9.51
C GLN A 68 -2.49 -2.98 9.73
N GLY A 69 -2.65 -2.59 10.96
CA GLY A 69 -2.41 -1.22 11.37
C GLY A 69 -3.69 -0.44 11.58
N GLY A 70 -3.53 0.66 12.26
CA GLY A 70 -4.61 1.57 12.56
C GLY A 70 -4.20 3.00 12.25
N MET A 71 -4.92 3.95 12.82
CA MET A 71 -4.75 5.36 12.50
C MET A 71 -3.43 5.95 13.00
N MET A 72 -2.75 5.23 13.91
CA MET A 72 -1.46 5.65 14.45
C MET A 72 -0.31 4.77 13.95
N SER A 73 -0.56 3.89 12.99
CA SER A 73 0.48 3.03 12.44
C SER A 73 1.49 3.84 11.63
N HIS A 74 2.66 3.23 11.40
CA HIS A 74 3.70 3.86 10.58
C HIS A 74 3.19 4.25 9.21
N ALA A 75 2.43 3.36 8.55
CA ALA A 75 1.86 3.66 7.23
C ALA A 75 0.93 4.87 7.28
N ALA A 76 0.09 4.96 8.31
CA ALA A 76 -0.84 6.08 8.46
C ALA A 76 -0.08 7.40 8.63
N ILE A 77 0.92 7.40 9.49
CA ILE A 77 1.70 8.61 9.78
C ILE A 77 2.45 9.07 8.53
N VAL A 78 3.15 8.14 7.87
CA VAL A 78 3.93 8.47 6.67
C VAL A 78 3.03 8.97 5.53
N SER A 79 1.88 8.34 5.33
CA SER A 79 0.97 8.74 4.27
C SER A 79 0.48 10.17 4.45
N ARG A 80 0.22 10.57 5.70
CA ARG A 80 -0.18 11.95 6.00
C ARG A 80 0.97 12.93 5.73
N GLU A 81 2.18 12.56 6.08
CA GLU A 81 3.36 13.39 5.81
C GLU A 81 3.60 13.56 4.31
N LEU A 82 3.42 12.49 3.55
CA LEU A 82 3.60 12.51 2.09
C LEU A 82 2.38 12.99 1.34
N ASN A 83 1.26 13.15 2.03
CA ASN A 83 -0.03 13.55 1.47
C ASN A 83 -0.48 12.62 0.33
N ILE A 84 -0.40 11.32 0.57
CA ILE A 84 -0.89 10.30 -0.35
C ILE A 84 -2.02 9.50 0.27
N PRO A 85 -2.95 8.96 -0.53
CA PRO A 85 -4.03 8.14 0.01
C PRO A 85 -3.50 6.92 0.75
N CYS A 86 -4.18 6.54 1.83
CA CYS A 86 -3.78 5.37 2.61
C CYS A 86 -5.01 4.67 3.18
N VAL A 87 -5.06 3.36 2.98
CA VAL A 87 -6.07 2.48 3.56
C VAL A 87 -5.35 1.44 4.41
N VAL A 88 -5.68 1.36 5.69
CA VAL A 88 -5.07 0.42 6.63
C VAL A 88 -6.11 -0.57 7.12
N GLY A 89 -5.66 -1.69 7.67
CA GLY A 89 -6.55 -2.66 8.29
C GLY A 89 -7.43 -3.43 7.29
N THR A 90 -6.95 -3.64 6.07
CA THR A 90 -7.71 -4.37 5.06
C THR A 90 -7.74 -5.87 5.32
N GLN A 91 -6.84 -6.37 6.16
CA GLN A 91 -6.69 -7.76 6.58
C GLN A 91 -6.04 -8.67 5.54
N ASN A 92 -6.38 -8.55 4.27
CA ASN A 92 -5.95 -9.51 3.26
C ASN A 92 -5.55 -8.92 1.91
N ALA A 93 -5.22 -7.64 1.87
CA ALA A 93 -4.86 -7.00 0.59
C ALA A 93 -3.68 -7.70 -0.10
N THR A 94 -2.69 -8.18 0.68
CA THR A 94 -1.53 -8.88 0.11
C THR A 94 -1.89 -10.21 -0.51
N ASP A 95 -3.00 -10.82 -0.09
CA ASP A 95 -3.47 -12.08 -0.66
C ASP A 95 -4.36 -11.85 -1.88
N VAL A 96 -5.13 -10.77 -1.86
CA VAL A 96 -6.12 -10.45 -2.89
C VAL A 96 -5.47 -9.87 -4.14
N PHE A 97 -4.51 -8.98 -3.95
CA PHE A 97 -3.85 -8.28 -5.06
C PHE A 97 -2.45 -8.84 -5.31
N LYS A 98 -2.04 -8.79 -6.57
CA LYS A 98 -0.73 -9.27 -7.00
C LYS A 98 0.00 -8.15 -7.73
N ASP A 99 1.32 -8.26 -7.79
CA ASP A 99 2.16 -7.31 -8.52
C ASP A 99 1.62 -7.10 -9.93
N GLY A 100 1.48 -5.87 -10.31
CA GLY A 100 1.03 -5.50 -11.63
C GLY A 100 -0.47 -5.33 -11.78
N ASP A 101 -1.28 -5.75 -10.80
CA ASP A 101 -2.72 -5.51 -10.85
C ASP A 101 -2.98 -4.00 -10.88
N LEU A 102 -3.91 -3.60 -11.73
CA LEU A 102 -4.36 -2.22 -11.75
C LEU A 102 -5.50 -2.06 -10.75
N VAL A 103 -5.31 -1.19 -9.79
CA VAL A 103 -6.31 -0.98 -8.74
C VAL A 103 -6.64 0.50 -8.59
N GLU A 104 -7.84 0.76 -8.09
CA GLU A 104 -8.23 2.08 -7.65
C GLU A 104 -8.27 2.08 -6.12
N VAL A 105 -7.56 3.03 -5.53
CA VAL A 105 -7.61 3.26 -4.09
C VAL A 105 -8.53 4.44 -3.84
N ASP A 106 -9.67 4.18 -3.25
CA ASP A 106 -10.63 5.20 -2.83
C ASP A 106 -10.56 5.28 -1.30
N ALA A 107 -9.56 5.99 -0.81
CA ALA A 107 -9.29 6.05 0.62
C ALA A 107 -10.43 6.71 1.38
N ASP A 108 -11.14 7.64 0.77
CA ASP A 108 -12.28 8.31 1.42
C ASP A 108 -13.31 7.29 1.91
N GLN A 109 -13.48 6.21 1.16
CA GLN A 109 -14.41 5.13 1.52
C GLN A 109 -13.72 3.92 2.14
N GLY A 110 -12.39 3.96 2.31
CA GLY A 110 -11.63 2.83 2.79
C GLY A 110 -11.65 1.65 1.83
N LEU A 111 -11.76 1.91 0.54
CA LEU A 111 -11.97 0.89 -0.47
C LEU A 111 -10.79 0.82 -1.42
N VAL A 112 -10.33 -0.40 -1.70
CA VAL A 112 -9.33 -0.68 -2.73
C VAL A 112 -9.90 -1.76 -3.63
N ARG A 113 -10.02 -1.47 -4.92
CA ARG A 113 -10.63 -2.42 -5.85
C ARG A 113 -9.80 -2.57 -7.12
N ARG A 114 -9.82 -3.77 -7.67
CA ARG A 114 -9.19 -4.03 -8.96
C ARG A 114 -10.06 -3.47 -10.07
N VAL A 115 -9.43 -2.75 -10.96
CA VAL A 115 -10.11 -2.10 -12.09
C VAL A 115 -10.12 -3.00 -13.33
#